data_60a6ae4809f9269f149de05be085e79f
#
_entry.id   60a6ae4809f9269f149de05be085e79f
#
_cell.length_a   1.000
_cell.length_b   1.000
_cell.length_c   1.000
_cell.angle_alpha   90.00
_cell.angle_beta   90.00
_cell.angle_gamma   90.00
#
_symmetry.space_group_name_H-M   'P 1'
#
loop_
_entity.id
_entity.type
_entity.pdbx_description
1 polymer ?
#
loop_
_entity_poly.entity_id
_entity_poly.type
_entity_poly.pdbx_seq_one_letter_code
_entity_poly.pdbx_strand_id
1 'polypeptide(L)'
;MKANINRVVSRLEGIYQCGKKEDGTYTRMAFSEEDVKGRELFASWAKRLGMTCHVDEAGNLIAHMDGQDNDLPAIMMGSHLDTVPDGGRYDGVTGCVGGLEVCEVLKEHGKVPKHPIEVIVFTDEEGFRFGKGLLGSSSLCGQDPDVSDDELDIYGEPRGEVMKSYGITSANVMKAKRDPKTVHSFIELHVEQGSRLYKAHTPVGVVSSIAGVNRYDVTVAGEANHAGSTAMADRKDALVAAAGFINKVPEIVKEYGNEFTVATVGTIKVTPHSVNVIPGTCTFSLEIRDQSAEVMKLIENHLRRLLEDICKKYGVTSTFVPTSYHDPAPMSELVRGTIEEAVKELGIDYTVIP
;
A
#
# COMPACT_ATOMS: atom_id res chain seq x y z
N MET A 1 -3.63 20.32 -24.72
CA MET A 1 -4.74 19.35 -24.57
C MET A 1 -5.24 19.43 -23.14
N LYS A 2 -6.53 19.22 -22.90
CA LYS A 2 -7.11 19.26 -21.54
C LYS A 2 -7.97 18.03 -21.31
N ALA A 3 -7.93 17.48 -20.09
CA ALA A 3 -8.80 16.41 -19.66
C ALA A 3 -10.28 16.86 -19.63
N ASN A 4 -11.19 15.95 -19.94
CA ASN A 4 -12.62 16.18 -19.81
C ASN A 4 -13.06 15.78 -18.39
N ILE A 5 -13.15 16.76 -17.50
CA ILE A 5 -13.47 16.52 -16.09
C ILE A 5 -14.82 15.82 -15.89
N ASN A 6 -15.83 16.09 -16.73
CA ASN A 6 -17.12 15.43 -16.61
C ASN A 6 -17.02 13.94 -16.95
N ARG A 7 -16.18 13.56 -17.91
CA ARG A 7 -15.91 12.17 -18.26
C ARG A 7 -15.14 11.46 -17.14
N VAL A 8 -14.12 12.11 -16.58
CA VAL A 8 -13.39 11.59 -15.43
C VAL A 8 -14.34 11.33 -14.26
N VAL A 9 -15.13 12.32 -13.86
CA VAL A 9 -16.12 12.19 -12.78
C VAL A 9 -17.13 11.08 -13.07
N SER A 10 -17.64 10.98 -14.29
CA SER A 10 -18.57 9.92 -14.69
C SER A 10 -17.97 8.52 -14.59
N ARG A 11 -16.69 8.36 -14.92
CA ARG A 11 -15.97 7.09 -14.78
C ARG A 11 -15.70 6.72 -13.33
N LEU A 12 -15.25 7.68 -12.52
CA LEU A 12 -15.07 7.49 -11.08
C LEU A 12 -16.38 7.05 -10.42
N GLU A 13 -17.50 7.70 -10.78
CA GLU A 13 -18.83 7.31 -10.30
C GLU A 13 -19.22 5.91 -10.80
N GLY A 14 -18.95 5.58 -12.06
CA GLY A 14 -19.23 4.25 -12.63
C GLY A 14 -18.52 3.13 -11.84
N ILE A 15 -17.26 3.31 -11.53
CA ILE A 15 -16.48 2.34 -10.71
C ILE A 15 -17.02 2.30 -9.28
N TYR A 16 -17.38 3.47 -8.70
CA TYR A 16 -17.97 3.52 -7.35
C TYR A 16 -19.26 2.68 -7.27
N GLN A 17 -20.13 2.75 -8.27
CA GLN A 17 -21.38 1.98 -8.29
C GLN A 17 -21.14 0.46 -8.28
N CYS A 18 -19.99 -0.03 -8.74
CA CYS A 18 -19.67 -1.46 -8.70
C CYS A 18 -19.46 -2.01 -7.28
N GLY A 19 -19.13 -1.16 -6.29
CA GLY A 19 -18.91 -1.60 -4.90
C GLY A 19 -19.86 -1.00 -3.89
N LYS A 20 -20.79 -0.12 -4.33
CA LYS A 20 -21.77 0.54 -3.47
C LYS A 20 -22.87 -0.42 -3.05
N LYS A 21 -23.14 -0.48 -1.74
CA LYS A 21 -24.23 -1.27 -1.16
C LYS A 21 -25.47 -0.42 -0.88
N GLU A 22 -26.60 -1.08 -0.63
CA GLU A 22 -27.91 -0.42 -0.35
C GLU A 22 -27.86 0.43 0.93
N ASP A 23 -27.08 0.03 1.93
CA ASP A 23 -26.89 0.76 3.18
C ASP A 23 -25.97 1.99 3.05
N GLY A 24 -25.43 2.22 1.85
CA GLY A 24 -24.53 3.34 1.55
C GLY A 24 -23.06 3.05 1.80
N THR A 25 -22.71 1.88 2.34
CA THR A 25 -21.32 1.43 2.47
C THR A 25 -20.73 1.12 1.09
N TYR A 26 -19.39 1.12 1.00
CA TYR A 26 -18.69 0.92 -0.25
C TYR A 26 -17.51 -0.04 -0.07
N THR A 27 -17.53 -1.14 -0.79
CA THR A 27 -16.45 -2.14 -0.76
C THR A 27 -16.36 -2.84 -2.10
N ARG A 28 -15.15 -2.89 -2.65
CA ARG A 28 -14.80 -3.67 -3.86
C ARG A 28 -13.53 -4.44 -3.56
N MET A 29 -13.68 -5.47 -2.74
CA MET A 29 -12.56 -6.29 -2.31
C MET A 29 -12.02 -7.11 -3.48
N ALA A 30 -10.69 -7.25 -3.55
CA ALA A 30 -10.03 -8.06 -4.57
C ALA A 30 -10.69 -9.44 -4.73
N PHE A 31 -10.84 -9.88 -5.97
CA PHE A 31 -11.47 -11.15 -6.37
C PHE A 31 -12.97 -11.28 -6.06
N SER A 32 -13.63 -10.23 -5.58
CA SER A 32 -15.09 -10.23 -5.40
C SER A 32 -15.82 -10.01 -6.73
N GLU A 33 -17.13 -10.29 -6.74
CA GLU A 33 -17.97 -9.97 -7.91
C GLU A 33 -17.97 -8.47 -8.23
N GLU A 34 -17.90 -7.62 -7.20
CA GLU A 34 -17.84 -6.17 -7.33
C GLU A 34 -16.55 -5.74 -8.05
N ASP A 35 -15.41 -6.40 -7.72
CA ASP A 35 -14.15 -6.12 -8.36
C ASP A 35 -14.14 -6.62 -9.81
N VAL A 36 -14.64 -7.81 -10.07
CA VAL A 36 -14.82 -8.31 -11.46
C VAL A 36 -15.66 -7.32 -12.28
N LYS A 37 -16.81 -6.85 -11.76
CA LYS A 37 -17.65 -5.86 -12.42
C LYS A 37 -16.92 -4.54 -12.70
N GLY A 38 -16.15 -4.04 -11.73
CA GLY A 38 -15.34 -2.83 -11.89
C GLY A 38 -14.29 -2.97 -12.99
N ARG A 39 -13.58 -4.09 -13.02
CA ARG A 39 -12.56 -4.42 -14.03
C ARG A 39 -13.18 -4.60 -15.43
N GLU A 40 -14.32 -5.28 -15.54
CA GLU A 40 -15.05 -5.42 -16.80
C GLU A 40 -15.54 -4.07 -17.33
N LEU A 41 -16.05 -3.22 -16.44
CA LEU A 41 -16.48 -1.86 -16.80
C LEU A 41 -15.30 -1.04 -17.32
N PHE A 42 -14.17 -1.05 -16.64
CA PHE A 42 -12.93 -0.40 -17.08
C PHE A 42 -12.48 -0.93 -18.45
N ALA A 43 -12.39 -2.25 -18.62
CA ALA A 43 -12.02 -2.87 -19.88
C ALA A 43 -12.98 -2.49 -21.02
N SER A 44 -14.28 -2.33 -20.72
CA SER A 44 -15.28 -1.90 -21.72
C SER A 44 -14.99 -0.48 -22.22
N TRP A 45 -14.54 0.43 -21.36
CA TRP A 45 -14.15 1.80 -21.74
C TRP A 45 -12.87 1.79 -22.59
N ALA A 46 -11.85 1.03 -22.17
CA ALA A 46 -10.62 0.89 -22.95
C ALA A 46 -10.86 0.33 -24.36
N LYS A 47 -11.68 -0.73 -24.47
CA LYS A 47 -12.07 -1.31 -25.76
C LYS A 47 -12.83 -0.33 -26.66
N ARG A 48 -13.69 0.51 -26.11
CA ARG A 48 -14.36 1.58 -26.89
C ARG A 48 -13.39 2.63 -27.43
N LEU A 49 -12.25 2.81 -26.75
CA LEU A 49 -11.14 3.64 -27.25
C LEU A 49 -10.29 2.94 -28.32
N GLY A 50 -10.55 1.68 -28.63
CA GLY A 50 -9.80 0.88 -29.57
C GLY A 50 -8.52 0.27 -28.95
N MET A 51 -8.40 0.29 -27.62
CA MET A 51 -7.30 -0.37 -26.92
C MET A 51 -7.52 -1.88 -26.87
N THR A 52 -6.44 -2.64 -26.94
CA THR A 52 -6.47 -4.09 -26.66
C THR A 52 -6.34 -4.31 -25.16
N CYS A 53 -7.11 -5.27 -24.63
CA CYS A 53 -7.08 -5.58 -23.20
C CYS A 53 -6.73 -7.06 -23.00
N HIS A 54 -5.82 -7.33 -22.08
CA HIS A 54 -5.49 -8.67 -21.62
C HIS A 54 -5.30 -8.70 -20.11
N VAL A 55 -5.35 -9.88 -19.54
CA VAL A 55 -5.06 -10.14 -18.13
C VAL A 55 -3.81 -10.99 -18.08
N ASP A 56 -2.82 -10.59 -17.27
CA ASP A 56 -1.61 -11.35 -17.08
C ASP A 56 -1.79 -12.49 -16.06
N GLU A 57 -0.75 -13.27 -15.80
CA GLU A 57 -0.79 -14.45 -14.95
C GLU A 57 -0.91 -14.11 -13.45
N ALA A 58 -0.72 -12.86 -13.06
CA ALA A 58 -1.01 -12.34 -11.71
C ALA A 58 -2.39 -11.67 -11.62
N GLY A 59 -3.14 -11.66 -12.74
CA GLY A 59 -4.46 -11.08 -12.80
C GLY A 59 -4.48 -9.58 -13.13
N ASN A 60 -3.34 -8.93 -13.35
CA ASN A 60 -3.33 -7.51 -13.73
C ASN A 60 -4.06 -7.31 -15.05
N LEU A 61 -5.02 -6.39 -15.08
CA LEU A 61 -5.70 -6.00 -16.31
C LEU A 61 -4.90 -4.90 -17.01
N ILE A 62 -4.43 -5.17 -18.22
CA ILE A 62 -3.60 -4.25 -19.00
C ILE A 62 -4.36 -3.85 -20.27
N ALA A 63 -4.59 -2.55 -20.43
CA ALA A 63 -5.16 -1.94 -21.63
C ALA A 63 -4.04 -1.26 -22.42
N HIS A 64 -3.79 -1.72 -23.63
CA HIS A 64 -2.70 -1.29 -24.49
C HIS A 64 -3.21 -0.42 -25.64
N MET A 65 -2.59 0.72 -25.86
CA MET A 65 -2.78 1.64 -26.99
C MET A 65 -1.48 1.71 -27.81
N ASP A 66 -1.59 1.45 -29.10
CA ASP A 66 -0.47 1.53 -30.04
C ASP A 66 0.18 2.92 -30.08
N GLY A 67 1.52 2.92 -30.15
CA GLY A 67 2.33 4.08 -30.46
C GLY A 67 2.63 4.21 -31.95
N GLN A 68 3.51 5.14 -32.31
CA GLN A 68 4.09 5.22 -33.64
C GLN A 68 5.06 4.05 -33.91
N ASP A 69 5.68 3.54 -32.85
CA ASP A 69 6.60 2.41 -32.86
C ASP A 69 6.30 1.53 -31.64
N ASN A 70 5.70 0.36 -31.91
CA ASN A 70 5.30 -0.58 -30.85
C ASN A 70 6.44 -1.47 -30.36
N ASP A 71 7.61 -1.42 -30.99
CA ASP A 71 8.83 -2.11 -30.50
C ASP A 71 9.53 -1.30 -29.38
N LEU A 72 9.16 -0.04 -29.19
CA LEU A 72 9.66 0.78 -28.09
C LEU A 72 9.05 0.37 -26.74
N PRO A 73 9.80 0.55 -25.63
CA PRO A 73 9.27 0.31 -24.29
C PRO A 73 8.01 1.14 -24.00
N ALA A 74 7.02 0.54 -23.38
CA ALA A 74 5.75 1.20 -23.11
C ALA A 74 5.85 2.28 -21.99
N ILE A 75 5.08 3.35 -22.14
CA ILE A 75 4.77 4.25 -21.03
C ILE A 75 3.58 3.63 -20.29
N MET A 76 3.79 3.20 -19.06
CA MET A 76 2.74 2.62 -18.22
C MET A 76 2.14 3.67 -17.31
N MET A 77 0.82 3.62 -17.14
CA MET A 77 0.06 4.42 -16.18
C MET A 77 -0.96 3.53 -15.51
N GLY A 78 -1.38 3.86 -14.31
CA GLY A 78 -2.45 3.10 -13.66
C GLY A 78 -2.32 3.10 -12.15
N SER A 79 -3.03 2.21 -11.51
CA SER A 79 -3.08 1.93 -10.07
C SER A 79 -3.90 0.65 -9.87
N HIS A 80 -4.81 0.62 -8.88
CA HIS A 80 -5.69 -0.50 -8.56
C HIS A 80 -7.16 -0.08 -8.57
N LEU A 81 -8.06 -1.07 -8.58
CA LEU A 81 -9.49 -0.86 -8.43
C LEU A 81 -10.04 -1.48 -7.13
N ASP A 82 -9.37 -2.47 -6.55
CA ASP A 82 -9.78 -3.05 -5.27
C ASP A 82 -9.72 -2.03 -4.13
N THR A 83 -10.51 -2.27 -3.08
CA THR A 83 -10.60 -1.40 -1.90
C THR A 83 -10.64 -2.22 -0.63
N VAL A 84 -10.22 -1.62 0.48
CA VAL A 84 -10.60 -2.07 1.82
C VAL A 84 -12.12 -1.89 2.04
N PRO A 85 -12.73 -2.54 3.05
CA PRO A 85 -14.10 -2.24 3.45
C PRO A 85 -14.29 -0.76 3.79
N ASP A 86 -15.38 -0.19 3.30
CA ASP A 86 -15.68 1.25 3.42
C ASP A 86 -14.52 2.16 2.97
N GLY A 87 -13.76 1.71 1.96
CA GLY A 87 -12.60 2.41 1.43
C GLY A 87 -12.95 3.73 0.73
N GLY A 88 -11.90 4.49 0.38
CA GLY A 88 -12.05 5.75 -0.35
C GLY A 88 -12.57 5.54 -1.76
N ARG A 89 -13.50 6.42 -2.22
CA ARG A 89 -14.07 6.34 -3.58
C ARG A 89 -13.06 6.58 -4.70
N TYR A 90 -11.95 7.21 -4.38
CA TYR A 90 -10.95 7.70 -5.33
C TYR A 90 -9.62 6.98 -5.22
N ASP A 91 -9.45 6.21 -4.14
CA ASP A 91 -8.24 5.45 -3.85
C ASP A 91 -7.96 4.43 -4.95
N GLY A 92 -6.76 4.47 -5.53
CA GLY A 92 -6.36 3.69 -6.71
C GLY A 92 -7.12 4.04 -7.99
N VAL A 93 -8.46 4.17 -7.89
CA VAL A 93 -9.35 4.39 -9.05
C VAL A 93 -8.96 5.63 -9.84
N THR A 94 -8.48 6.68 -9.17
CA THR A 94 -8.05 7.94 -9.82
C THR A 94 -6.91 7.70 -10.80
N GLY A 95 -5.93 6.86 -10.47
CA GLY A 95 -4.81 6.51 -11.34
C GLY A 95 -5.25 5.74 -12.59
N CYS A 96 -6.12 4.75 -12.39
CA CYS A 96 -6.67 3.96 -13.50
C CYS A 96 -7.50 4.81 -14.46
N VAL A 97 -8.44 5.60 -13.93
CA VAL A 97 -9.31 6.48 -14.73
C VAL A 97 -8.49 7.62 -15.38
N GLY A 98 -7.49 8.16 -14.68
CA GLY A 98 -6.59 9.18 -15.19
C GLY A 98 -5.78 8.69 -16.39
N GLY A 99 -5.20 7.49 -16.31
CA GLY A 99 -4.48 6.87 -17.42
C GLY A 99 -5.36 6.69 -18.65
N LEU A 100 -6.60 6.21 -18.45
CA LEU A 100 -7.55 6.06 -19.55
C LEU A 100 -7.98 7.40 -20.16
N GLU A 101 -8.11 8.45 -19.34
CA GLU A 101 -8.40 9.81 -19.81
C GLU A 101 -7.28 10.36 -20.68
N VAL A 102 -6.02 10.11 -20.32
CA VAL A 102 -4.86 10.51 -21.16
C VAL A 102 -4.97 9.87 -22.56
N CYS A 103 -5.25 8.57 -22.63
CA CYS A 103 -5.42 7.85 -23.90
C CYS A 103 -6.55 8.45 -24.74
N GLU A 104 -7.69 8.77 -24.12
CA GLU A 104 -8.85 9.33 -24.83
C GLU A 104 -8.56 10.75 -25.33
N VAL A 105 -7.93 11.59 -24.53
CA VAL A 105 -7.55 12.96 -24.95
C VAL A 105 -6.57 12.93 -26.11
N LEU A 106 -5.59 12.03 -26.11
CA LEU A 106 -4.67 11.85 -27.23
C LEU A 106 -5.42 11.47 -28.52
N LYS A 107 -6.32 10.52 -28.42
CA LYS A 107 -7.15 10.06 -29.53
C LYS A 107 -8.05 11.16 -30.08
N GLU A 108 -8.75 11.91 -29.22
CA GLU A 108 -9.60 13.04 -29.60
C GLU A 108 -8.85 14.14 -30.37
N HIS A 109 -7.55 14.32 -30.07
CA HIS A 109 -6.70 15.30 -30.76
C HIS A 109 -5.91 14.70 -31.91
N GLY A 110 -6.18 13.45 -32.31
CA GLY A 110 -5.46 12.76 -33.38
C GLY A 110 -3.96 12.61 -33.13
N LYS A 111 -3.56 12.53 -31.85
CA LYS A 111 -2.16 12.39 -31.46
C LYS A 111 -1.85 10.91 -31.21
N VAL A 112 -0.83 10.40 -31.91
CA VAL A 112 -0.28 9.08 -31.66
C VAL A 112 1.06 9.28 -30.95
N PRO A 113 1.22 8.77 -29.70
CA PRO A 113 2.46 8.90 -28.94
C PRO A 113 3.58 8.12 -29.63
N LYS A 114 4.84 8.47 -29.39
CA LYS A 114 5.98 7.75 -29.96
C LYS A 114 6.05 6.32 -29.44
N HIS A 115 5.92 6.17 -28.13
CA HIS A 115 5.89 4.89 -27.44
C HIS A 115 4.46 4.37 -27.31
N PRO A 116 4.21 3.07 -27.24
CA PRO A 116 2.91 2.56 -26.85
C PRO A 116 2.59 2.98 -25.41
N ILE A 117 1.29 3.11 -25.11
CA ILE A 117 0.80 3.42 -23.76
C ILE A 117 0.06 2.21 -23.21
N GLU A 118 0.32 1.86 -21.99
CA GLU A 118 -0.40 0.83 -21.24
C GLU A 118 -1.04 1.42 -20.00
N VAL A 119 -2.33 1.15 -19.82
CA VAL A 119 -3.03 1.47 -18.58
C VAL A 119 -3.26 0.17 -17.83
N ILE A 120 -2.64 0.06 -16.66
CA ILE A 120 -2.68 -1.13 -15.82
C ILE A 120 -3.62 -0.94 -14.63
N VAL A 121 -4.35 -2.01 -14.30
CA VAL A 121 -5.11 -2.18 -13.06
C VAL A 121 -4.47 -3.33 -12.30
N PHE A 122 -3.72 -3.01 -11.26
CA PHE A 122 -3.08 -4.02 -10.43
C PHE A 122 -4.09 -4.87 -9.68
N THR A 123 -3.71 -6.10 -9.39
CA THR A 123 -4.54 -7.07 -8.66
C THR A 123 -4.17 -7.09 -7.19
N ASP A 124 -5.19 -7.03 -6.29
CA ASP A 124 -5.05 -7.20 -4.84
C ASP A 124 -3.94 -6.31 -4.26
N GLU A 125 -4.05 -4.99 -4.56
CA GLU A 125 -3.08 -4.00 -4.08
C GLU A 125 -3.24 -3.82 -2.57
N GLU A 126 -4.48 -3.68 -2.10
CA GLU A 126 -4.82 -3.42 -0.71
C GLU A 126 -4.59 -4.64 0.21
N GLY A 127 -4.64 -5.85 -0.34
CA GLY A 127 -4.37 -7.08 0.40
C GLY A 127 -5.32 -7.38 1.55
N PHE A 128 -6.46 -6.71 1.62
CA PHE A 128 -7.36 -6.84 2.76
C PHE A 128 -7.89 -8.26 2.92
N ARG A 129 -8.14 -8.96 1.81
CA ARG A 129 -8.75 -10.28 1.82
C ARG A 129 -7.86 -11.35 2.46
N PHE A 130 -6.55 -11.29 2.22
CA PHE A 130 -5.56 -12.28 2.67
C PHE A 130 -4.49 -11.72 3.61
N GLY A 131 -4.59 -10.43 3.98
CA GLY A 131 -3.61 -9.78 4.85
C GLY A 131 -2.25 -9.46 4.20
N LYS A 132 -2.12 -9.71 2.88
CA LYS A 132 -0.91 -9.42 2.08
C LYS A 132 -1.33 -8.70 0.80
N GLY A 133 -0.91 -7.45 0.63
CA GLY A 133 -1.18 -6.64 -0.56
C GLY A 133 -0.10 -6.74 -1.63
N LEU A 134 -0.27 -5.93 -2.67
CA LEU A 134 0.67 -5.77 -3.78
C LEU A 134 0.88 -7.03 -4.64
N LEU A 135 -0.08 -7.98 -4.64
CA LEU A 135 0.04 -9.22 -5.41
C LEU A 135 0.43 -8.97 -6.87
N GLY A 136 -0.35 -8.12 -7.55
CA GLY A 136 -0.15 -7.86 -8.97
C GLY A 136 1.14 -7.12 -9.29
N SER A 137 1.45 -6.06 -8.56
CA SER A 137 2.64 -5.23 -8.77
C SER A 137 3.93 -5.95 -8.40
N SER A 138 3.96 -6.69 -7.28
CA SER A 138 5.11 -7.52 -6.88
C SER A 138 5.43 -8.57 -7.94
N SER A 139 4.41 -9.32 -8.39
CA SER A 139 4.59 -10.34 -9.44
C SER A 139 5.11 -9.74 -10.75
N LEU A 140 4.57 -8.59 -11.18
CA LEU A 140 5.02 -7.88 -12.38
C LEU A 140 6.49 -7.45 -12.27
N CYS A 141 6.92 -6.99 -11.09
CA CYS A 141 8.31 -6.62 -10.81
C CYS A 141 9.24 -7.83 -10.59
N GLY A 142 8.70 -9.04 -10.52
CA GLY A 142 9.45 -10.26 -10.26
C GLY A 142 9.82 -10.46 -8.80
N GLN A 143 9.11 -9.81 -7.89
CA GLN A 143 9.17 -10.08 -6.45
C GLN A 143 8.11 -11.13 -6.12
N ASP A 144 8.53 -12.19 -5.42
CA ASP A 144 7.60 -13.25 -5.01
C ASP A 144 6.64 -12.70 -3.95
N PRO A 145 5.31 -12.68 -4.22
CA PRO A 145 4.32 -12.22 -3.25
C PRO A 145 4.09 -13.22 -2.10
N ASP A 146 4.78 -14.36 -2.11
CA ASP A 146 4.68 -15.43 -1.09
C ASP A 146 3.22 -15.84 -0.85
N VAL A 147 2.56 -16.32 -1.89
CA VAL A 147 1.15 -16.75 -1.87
C VAL A 147 1.01 -18.26 -2.07
N SER A 148 0.06 -18.86 -1.37
CA SER A 148 -0.25 -20.30 -1.45
C SER A 148 -1.73 -20.52 -1.69
N ASP A 149 -2.06 -21.57 -2.49
CA ASP A 149 -3.44 -21.94 -2.75
C ASP A 149 -4.22 -22.34 -1.48
N ASP A 150 -3.51 -22.83 -0.44
CA ASP A 150 -4.10 -23.26 0.84
C ASP A 150 -4.28 -22.11 1.84
N GLU A 151 -3.76 -20.90 1.55
CA GLU A 151 -3.91 -19.74 2.42
C GLU A 151 -5.38 -19.35 2.50
N LEU A 152 -5.90 -19.25 3.73
CA LEU A 152 -7.30 -18.90 3.95
C LEU A 152 -7.48 -17.37 3.99
N ASP A 153 -8.54 -16.92 3.35
CA ASP A 153 -8.97 -15.52 3.44
C ASP A 153 -9.71 -15.24 4.78
N ILE A 154 -10.14 -13.99 4.96
CA ILE A 154 -10.87 -13.53 6.15
C ILE A 154 -12.23 -14.25 6.36
N TYR A 155 -12.73 -14.96 5.35
CA TYR A 155 -13.97 -15.74 5.39
C TYR A 155 -13.72 -17.25 5.52
N GLY A 156 -12.45 -17.67 5.52
CA GLY A 156 -12.05 -19.08 5.57
C GLY A 156 -12.06 -19.78 4.20
N GLU A 157 -12.07 -19.03 3.09
CA GLU A 157 -11.99 -19.59 1.75
C GLU A 157 -10.53 -19.72 1.30
N PRO A 158 -10.11 -20.87 0.71
CA PRO A 158 -8.76 -21.04 0.20
C PRO A 158 -8.47 -20.09 -0.97
N ARG A 159 -7.28 -19.48 -0.98
CA ARG A 159 -6.82 -18.55 -2.03
C ARG A 159 -6.95 -19.16 -3.42
N GLY A 160 -6.59 -20.43 -3.60
CA GLY A 160 -6.69 -21.10 -4.89
C GLY A 160 -8.11 -21.17 -5.44
N GLU A 161 -9.13 -21.30 -4.58
CA GLU A 161 -10.53 -21.27 -5.01
C GLU A 161 -10.96 -19.84 -5.39
N VAL A 162 -10.56 -18.86 -4.59
CA VAL A 162 -10.88 -17.45 -4.81
C VAL A 162 -10.26 -16.93 -6.12
N MET A 163 -9.00 -17.25 -6.38
CA MET A 163 -8.27 -16.80 -7.57
C MET A 163 -8.79 -17.42 -8.87
N LYS A 164 -9.51 -18.55 -8.80
CA LYS A 164 -10.16 -19.17 -9.98
C LYS A 164 -11.14 -18.24 -10.69
N SER A 165 -11.77 -17.32 -9.97
CA SER A 165 -12.70 -16.33 -10.55
C SER A 165 -12.00 -15.41 -11.57
N TYR A 166 -10.68 -15.22 -11.43
CA TYR A 166 -9.84 -14.47 -12.37
C TYR A 166 -9.12 -15.36 -13.39
N GLY A 167 -9.26 -16.67 -13.29
CA GLY A 167 -8.55 -17.64 -14.14
C GLY A 167 -7.06 -17.74 -13.83
N ILE A 168 -6.62 -17.34 -12.64
CA ILE A 168 -5.22 -17.37 -12.19
C ILE A 168 -5.00 -18.38 -11.06
N THR A 169 -3.75 -18.77 -10.84
CA THR A 169 -3.34 -19.70 -9.77
C THR A 169 -2.09 -19.19 -9.09
N SER A 170 -1.91 -19.47 -7.81
CA SER A 170 -0.71 -19.08 -7.05
C SER A 170 0.58 -19.56 -7.73
N ALA A 171 0.59 -20.74 -8.32
CA ALA A 171 1.74 -21.31 -9.02
C ALA A 171 2.17 -20.51 -10.29
N ASN A 172 1.28 -19.69 -10.85
CA ASN A 172 1.52 -18.98 -12.11
C ASN A 172 1.80 -17.49 -11.92
N VAL A 173 1.49 -16.88 -10.77
CA VAL A 173 1.59 -15.42 -10.57
C VAL A 173 2.96 -14.86 -10.93
N MET A 174 4.03 -15.60 -10.67
CA MET A 174 5.39 -15.18 -11.00
C MET A 174 5.71 -15.19 -12.51
N LYS A 175 4.86 -15.79 -13.35
CA LYS A 175 5.00 -15.72 -14.81
C LYS A 175 4.60 -14.35 -15.36
N ALA A 176 3.88 -13.54 -14.58
CA ALA A 176 3.58 -12.15 -14.89
C ALA A 176 4.81 -11.23 -14.86
N LYS A 177 5.96 -11.75 -14.38
CA LYS A 177 7.22 -10.98 -14.36
C LYS A 177 7.54 -10.39 -15.72
N ARG A 178 7.64 -9.05 -15.75
CA ARG A 178 7.94 -8.28 -16.95
C ARG A 178 9.43 -7.93 -17.02
N ASP A 179 9.99 -7.97 -18.24
CA ASP A 179 11.34 -7.43 -18.46
C ASP A 179 11.31 -5.90 -18.27
N PRO A 180 12.08 -5.32 -17.34
CA PRO A 180 12.10 -3.87 -17.11
C PRO A 180 12.45 -3.06 -18.37
N LYS A 181 13.18 -3.64 -19.32
CA LYS A 181 13.53 -2.97 -20.59
C LYS A 181 12.33 -2.71 -21.49
N THR A 182 11.21 -3.39 -21.27
CA THR A 182 9.97 -3.17 -22.02
C THR A 182 9.09 -2.07 -21.42
N VAL A 183 9.51 -1.47 -20.30
CA VAL A 183 8.84 -0.36 -19.64
C VAL A 183 9.73 0.88 -19.72
N HIS A 184 9.26 1.93 -20.40
CA HIS A 184 9.97 3.21 -20.47
C HIS A 184 9.86 3.97 -19.16
N SER A 185 8.64 4.06 -18.63
CA SER A 185 8.32 4.73 -17.36
C SER A 185 6.99 4.23 -16.82
N PHE A 186 6.80 4.31 -15.51
CA PHE A 186 5.52 4.12 -14.85
C PHE A 186 5.14 5.43 -14.14
N ILE A 187 3.90 5.88 -14.34
CA ILE A 187 3.37 7.10 -13.73
C ILE A 187 2.02 6.75 -13.07
N GLU A 188 1.91 7.03 -11.80
CA GLU A 188 0.69 6.81 -11.04
C GLU A 188 0.15 8.15 -10.50
N LEU A 189 -1.09 8.47 -10.86
CA LEU A 189 -1.84 9.55 -10.25
C LEU A 189 -2.62 8.99 -9.07
N HIS A 190 -2.35 9.51 -7.87
CA HIS A 190 -2.99 9.00 -6.66
C HIS A 190 -3.55 10.14 -5.79
N VAL A 191 -4.53 9.84 -4.95
CA VAL A 191 -4.98 10.76 -3.90
C VAL A 191 -3.93 10.85 -2.80
N GLU A 192 -3.86 11.97 -2.10
CA GLU A 192 -2.84 12.20 -1.06
C GLU A 192 -2.91 11.20 0.11
N GLN A 193 -4.08 10.69 0.43
CA GLN A 193 -4.35 9.87 1.63
C GLN A 193 -3.88 10.53 2.94
N GLY A 194 -3.70 11.83 2.91
CA GLY A 194 -3.19 12.64 4.01
C GLY A 194 -3.86 14.01 4.03
N SER A 195 -3.25 14.95 4.75
CA SER A 195 -3.80 16.30 4.89
C SER A 195 -2.79 17.43 4.59
N ARG A 196 -1.61 17.09 4.09
CA ARG A 196 -0.52 18.07 3.87
C ARG A 196 -0.87 19.02 2.71
N LEU A 197 -1.20 18.46 1.55
CA LEU A 197 -1.63 19.22 0.37
C LEU A 197 -2.94 19.97 0.65
N TYR A 198 -3.90 19.29 1.27
CA TYR A 198 -5.18 19.88 1.63
C TYR A 198 -5.01 21.11 2.53
N LYS A 199 -4.20 20.99 3.60
CA LYS A 199 -3.93 22.11 4.53
C LYS A 199 -3.12 23.24 3.89
N ALA A 200 -2.24 22.90 2.96
CA ALA A 200 -1.44 23.88 2.21
C ALA A 200 -2.23 24.50 1.04
N HIS A 201 -3.44 24.06 0.77
CA HIS A 201 -4.23 24.44 -0.41
C HIS A 201 -3.46 24.26 -1.74
N THR A 202 -2.60 23.24 -1.79
CA THR A 202 -1.77 22.94 -2.96
C THR A 202 -2.41 21.80 -3.75
N PRO A 203 -2.79 22.02 -5.02
CA PRO A 203 -3.56 21.03 -5.78
C PRO A 203 -2.77 19.79 -6.20
N VAL A 204 -1.43 19.91 -6.32
CA VAL A 204 -0.57 18.82 -6.81
C VAL A 204 0.63 18.61 -5.89
N GLY A 205 0.88 17.37 -5.52
CA GLY A 205 2.12 16.91 -4.91
C GLY A 205 2.94 16.10 -5.91
N VAL A 206 4.21 16.47 -6.11
CA VAL A 206 5.15 15.65 -6.87
C VAL A 206 5.90 14.77 -5.90
N VAL A 207 5.64 13.45 -5.98
CA VAL A 207 6.17 12.48 -5.00
C VAL A 207 7.65 12.25 -5.24
N SER A 208 8.47 12.37 -4.20
CA SER A 208 9.91 12.13 -4.23
C SER A 208 10.30 10.70 -3.88
N SER A 209 9.53 10.06 -3.01
CA SER A 209 9.73 8.68 -2.55
C SER A 209 8.46 8.12 -1.95
N ILE A 210 8.23 6.83 -2.05
CA ILE A 210 7.27 6.12 -1.21
C ILE A 210 8.01 5.66 0.05
N ALA A 211 7.43 5.88 1.22
CA ALA A 211 8.03 5.50 2.48
C ALA A 211 8.18 3.98 2.60
N GLY A 212 9.32 3.55 3.12
CA GLY A 212 9.51 2.18 3.55
C GLY A 212 8.70 1.87 4.80
N VAL A 213 8.43 0.60 5.04
CA VAL A 213 7.63 0.11 6.18
C VAL A 213 8.29 -1.11 6.79
N ASN A 214 8.70 -1.00 8.04
CA ASN A 214 9.18 -2.14 8.84
C ASN A 214 8.19 -2.44 9.95
N ARG A 215 7.74 -3.68 10.03
CA ARG A 215 6.82 -4.15 11.08
C ARG A 215 7.48 -5.20 11.96
N TYR A 216 7.12 -5.18 13.22
CA TYR A 216 7.65 -6.07 14.22
C TYR A 216 6.57 -6.53 15.20
N ASP A 217 6.68 -7.78 15.64
CA ASP A 217 6.03 -8.27 16.83
C ASP A 217 7.02 -8.21 18.00
N VAL A 218 6.67 -7.43 19.01
CA VAL A 218 7.47 -7.26 20.22
C VAL A 218 6.76 -7.93 21.38
N THR A 219 7.42 -8.89 22.02
CA THR A 219 6.89 -9.57 23.20
C THR A 219 7.79 -9.29 24.39
N VAL A 220 7.19 -8.83 25.48
CA VAL A 220 7.83 -8.70 26.80
C VAL A 220 7.28 -9.81 27.68
N ALA A 221 8.20 -10.57 28.30
CA ALA A 221 7.88 -11.70 29.18
C ALA A 221 8.42 -11.44 30.59
N GLY A 222 7.54 -11.41 31.55
CA GLY A 222 7.79 -11.29 32.98
C GLY A 222 7.24 -12.50 33.73
N GLU A 223 6.61 -12.29 34.87
CA GLU A 223 6.12 -13.35 35.75
C GLU A 223 4.69 -13.03 36.22
N ALA A 224 3.75 -13.89 35.82
CA ALA A 224 2.38 -13.76 36.31
C ALA A 224 2.30 -14.14 37.79
N ASN A 225 1.70 -13.29 38.58
CA ASN A 225 1.57 -13.54 40.02
C ASN A 225 0.35 -12.82 40.59
N HIS A 226 -0.05 -13.15 41.85
CA HIS A 226 -1.22 -12.56 42.49
C HIS A 226 -1.00 -11.05 42.76
N ALA A 227 -1.87 -10.20 42.19
CA ALA A 227 -1.69 -8.74 42.27
C ALA A 227 -1.79 -8.16 43.69
N GLY A 228 -2.56 -8.79 44.60
CA GLY A 228 -2.76 -8.32 45.94
C GLY A 228 -1.69 -8.76 46.95
N SER A 229 -0.98 -9.86 46.70
CA SER A 229 -0.01 -10.41 47.64
C SER A 229 1.45 -10.28 47.22
N THR A 230 1.72 -9.91 45.95
CA THR A 230 3.09 -9.73 45.46
C THR A 230 3.53 -8.27 45.69
N ALA A 231 4.55 -8.05 46.51
CA ALA A 231 5.10 -6.73 46.78
C ALA A 231 5.58 -6.06 45.49
N MET A 232 5.49 -4.71 45.44
CA MET A 232 5.89 -3.94 44.24
C MET A 232 7.34 -4.20 43.81
N ALA A 233 8.25 -4.40 44.80
CA ALA A 233 9.68 -4.63 44.53
C ALA A 233 9.98 -6.01 43.91
N ASP A 234 9.05 -6.98 44.07
CA ASP A 234 9.25 -8.36 43.61
C ASP A 234 8.57 -8.64 42.26
N ARG A 235 7.91 -7.62 41.69
CA ARG A 235 7.16 -7.79 40.45
C ARG A 235 8.04 -7.77 39.22
N LYS A 236 7.81 -8.74 38.32
CA LYS A 236 8.31 -8.73 36.94
C LYS A 236 7.12 -8.52 35.99
N ASP A 237 6.59 -7.31 36.00
CA ASP A 237 5.36 -6.92 35.31
C ASP A 237 5.62 -6.62 33.85
N ALA A 238 5.19 -7.53 32.96
CA ALA A 238 5.40 -7.39 31.52
C ALA A 238 4.67 -6.19 30.92
N LEU A 239 3.48 -5.85 31.45
CA LEU A 239 2.69 -4.73 30.93
C LEU A 239 3.30 -3.38 31.33
N VAL A 240 3.76 -3.24 32.56
CA VAL A 240 4.43 -2.01 33.02
C VAL A 240 5.71 -1.76 32.23
N ALA A 241 6.49 -2.81 31.96
CA ALA A 241 7.69 -2.70 31.14
C ALA A 241 7.35 -2.33 29.69
N ALA A 242 6.35 -3.00 29.07
CA ALA A 242 5.87 -2.68 27.73
C ALA A 242 5.35 -1.23 27.63
N ALA A 243 4.54 -0.79 28.58
CA ALA A 243 4.03 0.59 28.64
C ALA A 243 5.17 1.62 28.73
N GLY A 244 6.22 1.32 29.51
CA GLY A 244 7.42 2.14 29.61
C GLY A 244 8.14 2.28 28.27
N PHE A 245 8.23 1.20 27.50
CA PHE A 245 8.80 1.21 26.14
C PHE A 245 7.91 2.01 25.18
N ILE A 246 6.62 1.69 25.11
CA ILE A 246 5.66 2.30 24.18
C ILE A 246 5.63 3.83 24.39
N ASN A 247 5.62 4.28 25.64
CA ASN A 247 5.63 5.71 25.95
C ASN A 247 6.89 6.45 25.46
N LYS A 248 8.00 5.75 25.25
CA LYS A 248 9.27 6.31 24.78
C LYS A 248 9.45 6.28 23.26
N VAL A 249 8.64 5.52 22.52
CA VAL A 249 8.73 5.45 21.06
C VAL A 249 8.69 6.84 20.40
N PRO A 250 7.75 7.75 20.75
CA PRO A 250 7.71 9.09 20.16
C PRO A 250 8.96 9.94 20.47
N GLU A 251 9.58 9.75 21.63
CA GLU A 251 10.80 10.48 22.00
C GLU A 251 11.99 10.02 21.13
N ILE A 252 12.14 8.71 20.90
CA ILE A 252 13.17 8.14 20.01
C ILE A 252 12.98 8.66 18.58
N VAL A 253 11.75 8.65 18.06
CA VAL A 253 11.46 9.19 16.73
C VAL A 253 11.82 10.67 16.64
N LYS A 254 11.47 11.47 17.65
CA LYS A 254 11.79 12.91 17.69
C LYS A 254 13.30 13.17 17.73
N GLU A 255 14.07 12.33 18.44
CA GLU A 255 15.51 12.53 18.65
C GLU A 255 16.36 12.06 17.46
N TYR A 256 16.00 10.94 16.85
CA TYR A 256 16.81 10.26 15.85
C TYR A 256 16.20 10.21 14.44
N GLY A 257 14.92 10.54 14.31
CA GLY A 257 14.22 10.61 13.04
C GLY A 257 14.30 12.00 12.38
N ASN A 258 13.52 12.15 11.35
CA ASN A 258 13.34 13.40 10.60
C ASN A 258 11.84 13.76 10.53
N GLU A 259 11.47 14.76 9.75
CA GLU A 259 10.06 15.20 9.59
C GLU A 259 9.14 14.15 8.94
N PHE A 260 9.71 13.11 8.33
CA PHE A 260 8.98 12.04 7.63
C PHE A 260 8.94 10.74 8.44
N THR A 261 9.76 10.63 9.48
CA THR A 261 9.83 9.44 10.33
C THR A 261 8.58 9.32 11.19
N VAL A 262 7.91 8.19 11.12
CA VAL A 262 6.82 7.84 12.04
C VAL A 262 7.02 6.45 12.61
N ALA A 263 6.61 6.24 13.86
CA ALA A 263 6.55 4.92 14.48
C ALA A 263 5.25 4.77 15.26
N THR A 264 4.61 3.61 15.15
CA THR A 264 3.29 3.35 15.72
C THR A 264 3.27 1.99 16.42
N VAL A 265 2.69 1.96 17.62
CA VAL A 265 2.25 0.73 18.29
C VAL A 265 0.72 0.66 18.12
N GLY A 266 0.27 -0.23 17.22
CA GLY A 266 -1.13 -0.29 16.80
C GLY A 266 -1.98 -1.30 17.56
N THR A 267 -1.35 -2.36 18.09
CA THR A 267 -2.05 -3.43 18.82
C THR A 267 -1.30 -3.77 20.11
N ILE A 268 -2.05 -4.23 21.13
CA ILE A 268 -1.47 -4.76 22.37
C ILE A 268 -2.31 -5.93 22.89
N LYS A 269 -1.65 -7.01 23.29
CA LYS A 269 -2.25 -8.20 23.90
C LYS A 269 -1.56 -8.51 25.20
N VAL A 270 -2.33 -8.74 26.25
CA VAL A 270 -1.82 -8.99 27.61
C VAL A 270 -2.30 -10.36 28.11
N THR A 271 -1.41 -11.13 28.73
CA THR A 271 -1.72 -12.46 29.29
C THR A 271 -1.15 -12.60 30.71
N PRO A 272 -1.91 -13.22 31.66
CA PRO A 272 -3.32 -13.54 31.57
C PRO A 272 -4.17 -12.26 31.62
N HIS A 273 -5.27 -12.24 30.90
CA HIS A 273 -6.18 -11.08 30.84
C HIS A 273 -7.10 -11.07 32.08
N SER A 274 -6.54 -10.70 33.24
CA SER A 274 -7.22 -10.75 34.54
C SER A 274 -6.84 -9.56 35.41
N VAL A 275 -7.82 -8.94 36.07
CA VAL A 275 -7.64 -7.73 36.89
C VAL A 275 -6.86 -7.95 38.20
N ASN A 276 -6.78 -9.18 38.69
CA ASN A 276 -6.13 -9.56 39.93
C ASN A 276 -4.84 -10.36 39.76
N VAL A 277 -4.29 -10.38 38.55
CA VAL A 277 -3.03 -11.06 38.22
C VAL A 277 -2.07 -10.08 37.56
N ILE A 278 -0.81 -10.06 38.03
CA ILE A 278 0.29 -9.32 37.37
C ILE A 278 0.50 -9.91 36.00
N PRO A 279 0.51 -9.11 34.92
CA PRO A 279 0.72 -9.61 33.57
C PRO A 279 2.07 -10.31 33.39
N GLY A 280 2.02 -11.59 32.98
CA GLY A 280 3.21 -12.38 32.69
C GLY A 280 3.74 -12.17 31.27
N THR A 281 2.86 -11.80 30.33
CA THR A 281 3.26 -11.52 28.95
C THR A 281 2.50 -10.34 28.37
N CYS A 282 3.20 -9.50 27.63
CA CYS A 282 2.63 -8.42 26.84
C CYS A 282 3.23 -8.45 25.44
N THR A 283 2.39 -8.67 24.40
CA THR A 283 2.78 -8.65 22.99
C THR A 283 2.14 -7.45 22.31
N PHE A 284 2.90 -6.71 21.53
CA PHE A 284 2.42 -5.54 20.78
C PHE A 284 3.08 -5.45 19.41
N SER A 285 2.37 -4.84 18.44
CA SER A 285 2.93 -4.52 17.14
C SER A 285 3.72 -3.22 17.19
N LEU A 286 4.80 -3.13 16.43
CA LEU A 286 5.52 -1.89 16.20
C LEU A 286 5.72 -1.73 14.69
N GLU A 287 5.37 -0.56 14.15
CA GLU A 287 5.61 -0.18 12.77
C GLU A 287 6.51 1.05 12.74
N ILE A 288 7.53 1.05 11.85
CA ILE A 288 8.43 2.18 11.60
C ILE A 288 8.36 2.50 10.12
N ARG A 289 8.15 3.77 9.78
CA ARG A 289 8.17 4.25 8.38
C ARG A 289 9.11 5.44 8.24
N ASP A 290 9.81 5.49 7.12
CA ASP A 290 10.63 6.63 6.68
C ASP A 290 10.92 6.51 5.17
N GLN A 291 11.42 7.59 4.57
CA GLN A 291 11.92 7.60 3.19
C GLN A 291 13.35 7.10 3.05
N SER A 292 14.07 6.89 4.16
CA SER A 292 15.43 6.40 4.22
C SER A 292 15.50 5.10 5.00
N ALA A 293 16.01 4.05 4.36
CA ALA A 293 16.28 2.76 5.00
C ALA A 293 17.28 2.92 6.15
N GLU A 294 18.26 3.81 6.01
CA GLU A 294 19.26 4.11 7.05
C GLU A 294 18.60 4.69 8.30
N VAL A 295 17.67 5.65 8.12
CA VAL A 295 16.92 6.25 9.25
C VAL A 295 16.03 5.22 9.90
N MET A 296 15.32 4.38 9.15
CA MET A 296 14.50 3.30 9.69
C MET A 296 15.36 2.34 10.53
N LYS A 297 16.53 1.98 10.04
CA LYS A 297 17.48 1.12 10.75
C LYS A 297 18.06 1.78 12.00
N LEU A 298 18.31 3.09 11.95
CA LEU A 298 18.77 3.87 13.10
C LEU A 298 17.71 3.84 14.22
N ILE A 299 16.46 4.14 13.88
CA ILE A 299 15.31 4.11 14.82
C ILE A 299 15.15 2.70 15.41
N GLU A 300 15.16 1.65 14.57
CA GLU A 300 15.08 0.26 15.04
C GLU A 300 16.18 -0.04 16.08
N ASN A 301 17.42 0.33 15.81
CA ASN A 301 18.55 0.07 16.70
C ASN A 301 18.37 0.78 18.06
N HIS A 302 17.89 2.02 18.06
CA HIS A 302 17.62 2.76 19.30
C HIS A 302 16.46 2.15 20.08
N LEU A 303 15.39 1.72 19.41
CA LEU A 303 14.26 1.06 20.05
C LEU A 303 14.67 -0.29 20.64
N ARG A 304 15.50 -1.08 19.98
CA ARG A 304 16.02 -2.34 20.53
C ARG A 304 16.82 -2.12 21.79
N ARG A 305 17.74 -1.15 21.80
CA ARG A 305 18.54 -0.79 23.00
C ARG A 305 17.64 -0.29 24.14
N LEU A 306 16.68 0.56 23.86
CA LEU A 306 15.70 1.04 24.84
C LEU A 306 14.95 -0.14 25.47
N LEU A 307 14.50 -1.10 24.65
CA LEU A 307 13.80 -2.28 25.13
C LEU A 307 14.67 -3.14 26.06
N GLU A 308 15.94 -3.35 25.70
CA GLU A 308 16.92 -4.07 26.53
C GLU A 308 17.11 -3.38 27.89
N ASP A 309 17.23 -2.06 27.92
CA ASP A 309 17.42 -1.30 29.16
C ASP A 309 16.18 -1.33 30.05
N ILE A 310 14.99 -1.26 29.45
CA ILE A 310 13.72 -1.42 30.15
C ILE A 310 13.61 -2.85 30.72
N CYS A 311 13.95 -3.86 29.94
CA CYS A 311 13.93 -5.25 30.40
C CYS A 311 14.84 -5.47 31.61
N LYS A 312 16.05 -4.93 31.59
CA LYS A 312 16.98 -4.96 32.73
C LYS A 312 16.39 -4.27 33.95
N LYS A 313 15.79 -3.09 33.77
CA LYS A 313 15.16 -2.30 34.85
C LYS A 313 14.05 -3.05 35.57
N TYR A 314 13.19 -3.76 34.82
CA TYR A 314 12.01 -4.45 35.34
C TYR A 314 12.21 -5.94 35.59
N GLY A 315 13.42 -6.49 35.34
CA GLY A 315 13.72 -7.91 35.50
C GLY A 315 12.93 -8.82 34.58
N VAL A 316 12.58 -8.34 33.40
CA VAL A 316 11.80 -9.07 32.35
C VAL A 316 12.70 -9.41 31.16
N THR A 317 12.21 -10.25 30.24
CA THR A 317 12.86 -10.56 28.97
C THR A 317 12.02 -10.06 27.81
N SER A 318 12.59 -9.99 26.59
CA SER A 318 11.85 -9.61 25.40
C SER A 318 12.32 -10.33 24.15
N THR A 319 11.40 -10.40 23.17
CA THR A 319 11.71 -10.72 21.76
C THR A 319 11.27 -9.55 20.89
N PHE A 320 11.98 -9.33 19.79
CA PHE A 320 11.71 -8.26 18.83
C PHE A 320 11.87 -8.86 17.43
N VAL A 321 10.77 -9.38 16.87
CA VAL A 321 10.74 -10.20 15.67
C VAL A 321 10.23 -9.39 14.49
N PRO A 322 10.97 -9.28 13.37
CA PRO A 322 10.46 -8.64 12.17
C PRO A 322 9.34 -9.50 11.54
N THR A 323 8.24 -8.87 11.14
CA THR A 323 7.10 -9.52 10.46
C THR A 323 6.95 -9.06 9.02
N SER A 324 7.43 -7.86 8.69
CA SER A 324 7.43 -7.32 7.35
C SER A 324 8.54 -6.28 7.19
N TYR A 325 9.15 -6.25 6.01
CA TYR A 325 10.21 -5.30 5.67
C TYR A 325 10.05 -4.86 4.21
N HIS A 326 9.80 -3.56 4.01
CA HIS A 326 9.72 -2.94 2.69
C HIS A 326 10.62 -1.71 2.65
N ASP A 327 11.59 -1.73 1.75
CA ASP A 327 12.48 -0.59 1.52
C ASP A 327 11.69 0.61 0.96
N PRO A 328 12.14 1.84 1.26
CA PRO A 328 11.63 3.03 0.58
C PRO A 328 11.86 2.94 -0.92
N ALA A 329 10.90 3.43 -1.71
CA ALA A 329 11.00 3.46 -3.16
C ALA A 329 11.20 4.91 -3.66
N PRO A 330 12.44 5.33 -3.95
CA PRO A 330 12.69 6.66 -4.51
C PRO A 330 12.14 6.75 -5.92
N MET A 331 11.49 7.88 -6.25
CA MET A 331 10.96 8.13 -7.58
C MET A 331 12.06 8.49 -8.57
N SER A 332 11.86 8.11 -9.84
CA SER A 332 12.78 8.48 -10.94
C SER A 332 12.93 10.00 -11.05
N GLU A 333 14.14 10.52 -10.95
CA GLU A 333 14.43 11.95 -11.11
C GLU A 333 13.99 12.48 -12.48
N LEU A 334 14.15 11.68 -13.53
CA LEU A 334 13.74 12.03 -14.89
C LEU A 334 12.22 12.21 -14.99
N VAL A 335 11.46 11.23 -14.49
CA VAL A 335 9.99 11.28 -14.55
C VAL A 335 9.46 12.39 -13.65
N ARG A 336 10.00 12.52 -12.44
CA ARG A 336 9.64 13.61 -11.52
C ARG A 336 9.91 14.98 -12.14
N GLY A 337 11.10 15.19 -12.71
CA GLY A 337 11.45 16.45 -13.41
C GLY A 337 10.48 16.76 -14.54
N THR A 338 10.08 15.76 -15.34
CA THR A 338 9.09 15.92 -16.41
C THR A 338 7.72 16.34 -15.85
N ILE A 339 7.29 15.75 -14.74
CA ILE A 339 6.02 16.13 -14.06
C ILE A 339 6.12 17.58 -13.55
N GLU A 340 7.24 17.97 -12.91
CA GLU A 340 7.47 19.33 -12.43
C GLU A 340 7.46 20.36 -13.56
N GLU A 341 8.06 20.06 -14.71
CA GLU A 341 8.00 20.91 -15.89
C GLU A 341 6.56 21.07 -16.40
N ALA A 342 5.84 19.97 -16.50
CA ALA A 342 4.45 19.98 -16.98
C ALA A 342 3.52 20.80 -16.08
N VAL A 343 3.62 20.69 -14.75
CA VAL A 343 2.78 21.49 -13.83
C VAL A 343 3.15 22.96 -13.86
N LYS A 344 4.43 23.31 -14.04
CA LYS A 344 4.89 24.70 -14.24
C LYS A 344 4.33 25.30 -15.53
N GLU A 345 4.42 24.57 -16.65
CA GLU A 345 3.86 25.01 -17.94
C GLU A 345 2.35 25.25 -17.90
N LEU A 346 1.64 24.45 -17.08
CA LEU A 346 0.20 24.59 -16.88
C LEU A 346 -0.17 25.71 -15.89
N GLY A 347 0.81 26.31 -15.21
CA GLY A 347 0.59 27.31 -14.17
C GLY A 347 -0.13 26.75 -12.93
N ILE A 348 0.11 25.47 -12.63
CA ILE A 348 -0.49 24.78 -11.47
C ILE A 348 0.48 24.84 -10.30
N ASP A 349 -0.01 25.28 -9.14
CA ASP A 349 0.77 25.25 -7.91
C ASP A 349 1.06 23.82 -7.49
N TYR A 350 2.28 23.53 -7.12
CA TYR A 350 2.67 22.20 -6.66
C TYR A 350 3.72 22.29 -5.53
N THR A 351 3.87 21.18 -4.82
CA THR A 351 4.98 21.00 -3.88
C THR A 351 5.56 19.59 -4.05
N VAL A 352 6.82 19.43 -3.72
CA VAL A 352 7.44 18.10 -3.64
C VAL A 352 7.07 17.50 -2.29
N ILE A 353 6.53 16.29 -2.32
CA ILE A 353 6.13 15.55 -1.12
C ILE A 353 6.81 14.18 -1.08
N PRO A 354 6.91 13.59 0.10
CA PRO A 354 7.29 12.20 0.22
C PRO A 354 6.19 11.30 -0.24
#